data_88df42a244ef3efcbf158a74dc4712d8
#
_entry.id   88df42a244ef3efcbf158a74dc4712d8
#
_cell.length_a   1.000
_cell.length_b   1.000
_cell.length_c   1.000
_cell.angle_alpha   90.00
_cell.angle_beta   90.00
_cell.angle_gamma   90.00
#
_symmetry.space_group_name_H-M   'P 1'
#
loop_
_entity.id
_entity.type
_entity.pdbx_description
1 polymer ?
#
loop_
_entity_poly.entity_id
_entity_poly.type
_entity_poly.pdbx_seq_one_letter_code
_entity_poly.pdbx_strand_id
1 'polypeptide(L)'
;MCIRDRYITVILVTLAILSTYGINVKSILAGLGITTAIIGLAFQDLAKDLIAGIAIITENQYEVGDTIEVDGFMGEVVFLGLKTTKIRDFKGATKIISNHNMDKIINYSLHDSLALIDIGASYNNTPEEVEKVLQELITSLNGKIPNVTGDIQLLGINKLGASAVEYRITAPTKPMQHYAVERILRKEIKNAFDKAKINIPYPQVEVHNGK
;
A
#
# COMPACT_ATOMS: atom_id res chain seq x y z
N MET A 1 -14.91 -47.98 -18.31
CA MET A 1 -15.89 -46.87 -18.46
C MET A 1 -15.78 -45.99 -17.23
N CYS A 2 -15.43 -44.70 -17.40
CA CYS A 2 -15.32 -43.79 -16.27
C CYS A 2 -16.70 -43.57 -15.61
N ILE A 3 -16.72 -43.44 -14.28
CA ILE A 3 -17.97 -43.21 -13.52
C ILE A 3 -18.78 -42.06 -14.12
N ARG A 4 -18.10 -41.02 -14.58
CA ARG A 4 -18.69 -39.85 -15.26
C ARG A 4 -19.45 -40.23 -16.55
N ASP A 5 -18.88 -41.10 -17.40
CA ASP A 5 -19.48 -41.47 -18.67
C ASP A 5 -20.78 -42.28 -18.44
N ARG A 6 -20.84 -43.06 -17.38
CA ARG A 6 -22.05 -43.81 -16.99
C ARG A 6 -23.21 -42.86 -16.64
N TYR A 7 -22.96 -41.80 -15.83
CA TYR A 7 -24.00 -40.85 -15.48
C TYR A 7 -24.48 -40.02 -16.69
N ILE A 8 -23.57 -39.59 -17.56
CA ILE A 8 -23.93 -38.88 -18.79
C ILE A 8 -24.78 -39.78 -19.70
N THR A 9 -24.37 -41.04 -19.90
CA THR A 9 -25.11 -42.00 -20.71
C THR A 9 -26.50 -42.26 -20.14
N VAL A 10 -26.65 -42.46 -18.83
CA VAL A 10 -27.95 -42.66 -18.18
C VAL A 10 -28.86 -41.46 -18.38
N ILE A 11 -28.36 -40.25 -18.23
CA ILE A 11 -29.14 -39.00 -18.44
C ILE A 11 -29.62 -38.93 -19.90
N LEU A 12 -28.71 -39.16 -20.88
CA LEU A 12 -29.06 -39.10 -22.29
C LEU A 12 -30.09 -40.14 -22.67
N VAL A 13 -29.95 -41.39 -22.20
CA VAL A 13 -30.92 -42.49 -22.44
C VAL A 13 -32.27 -42.17 -21.81
N THR A 14 -32.28 -41.63 -20.58
CA THR A 14 -33.51 -41.21 -19.91
C THR A 14 -34.26 -40.15 -20.70
N LEU A 15 -33.55 -39.11 -21.19
CA LEU A 15 -34.14 -38.08 -22.02
C LEU A 15 -34.65 -38.59 -23.35
N ALA A 16 -33.95 -39.56 -23.98
CA ALA A 16 -34.42 -40.22 -25.20
C ALA A 16 -35.70 -41.03 -24.98
N ILE A 17 -35.78 -41.79 -23.87
CA ILE A 17 -36.98 -42.50 -23.47
C ILE A 17 -38.19 -41.57 -23.26
N LEU A 18 -37.96 -40.46 -22.49
CA LEU A 18 -39.00 -39.47 -22.25
C LEU A 18 -39.53 -38.84 -23.54
N SER A 19 -38.66 -38.62 -24.52
CA SER A 19 -39.03 -38.15 -25.87
C SER A 19 -39.96 -39.12 -26.61
N THR A 20 -39.77 -40.44 -26.47
CA THR A 20 -40.62 -41.43 -27.11
C THR A 20 -42.03 -41.50 -26.49
N TYR A 21 -42.15 -41.11 -25.22
CA TYR A 21 -43.47 -40.98 -24.55
C TYR A 21 -44.19 -39.66 -24.82
N GLY A 22 -43.68 -38.83 -25.75
CA GLY A 22 -44.30 -37.56 -26.15
C GLY A 22 -44.04 -36.39 -25.17
N ILE A 23 -43.15 -36.57 -24.20
CA ILE A 23 -42.76 -35.48 -23.28
C ILE A 23 -41.84 -34.52 -24.00
N ASN A 24 -42.11 -33.21 -23.87
CA ASN A 24 -41.31 -32.18 -24.51
C ASN A 24 -39.97 -32.01 -23.80
N VAL A 25 -38.96 -32.76 -24.21
CA VAL A 25 -37.60 -32.70 -23.68
C VAL A 25 -36.98 -31.31 -23.83
N LYS A 26 -37.35 -30.53 -24.85
CA LYS A 26 -36.86 -29.17 -25.04
C LYS A 26 -37.28 -28.26 -23.89
N SER A 27 -38.53 -28.43 -23.41
CA SER A 27 -39.02 -27.65 -22.25
C SER A 27 -38.28 -28.00 -20.95
N ILE A 28 -37.95 -29.29 -20.76
CA ILE A 28 -37.15 -29.74 -19.60
C ILE A 28 -35.75 -29.16 -19.66
N LEU A 29 -35.09 -29.24 -20.81
CA LEU A 29 -33.75 -28.69 -21.01
C LEU A 29 -33.74 -27.16 -20.83
N ALA A 30 -34.75 -26.46 -21.35
CA ALA A 30 -34.88 -25.01 -21.15
C ALA A 30 -35.05 -24.66 -19.67
N GLY A 31 -35.90 -25.40 -18.93
CA GLY A 31 -36.07 -25.21 -17.47
C GLY A 31 -34.78 -25.46 -16.68
N LEU A 32 -34.07 -26.54 -17.02
CA LEU A 32 -32.76 -26.83 -16.41
C LEU A 32 -31.71 -25.76 -16.73
N GLY A 33 -31.70 -25.22 -17.94
CA GLY A 33 -30.81 -24.12 -18.34
C GLY A 33 -31.07 -22.87 -17.53
N ILE A 34 -32.32 -22.45 -17.34
CA ILE A 34 -32.70 -21.33 -16.51
C ILE A 34 -32.28 -21.55 -15.03
N THR A 35 -32.58 -22.71 -14.48
CA THR A 35 -32.23 -23.08 -13.12
C THR A 35 -30.71 -23.03 -12.91
N THR A 36 -29.94 -23.58 -13.85
CA THR A 36 -28.46 -23.55 -13.80
C THR A 36 -27.93 -22.11 -13.85
N ALA A 37 -28.52 -21.25 -14.67
CA ALA A 37 -28.14 -19.84 -14.75
C ALA A 37 -28.41 -19.10 -13.42
N ILE A 38 -29.55 -19.34 -12.78
CA ILE A 38 -29.88 -18.76 -11.47
C ILE A 38 -28.90 -19.21 -10.40
N ILE A 39 -28.58 -20.51 -10.34
CA ILE A 39 -27.59 -21.05 -9.42
C ILE A 39 -26.20 -20.45 -9.70
N GLY A 40 -25.80 -20.36 -10.98
CA GLY A 40 -24.53 -19.76 -11.37
C GLY A 40 -24.40 -18.30 -10.91
N LEU A 41 -25.46 -17.51 -11.08
CA LEU A 41 -25.50 -16.11 -10.60
C LEU A 41 -25.41 -16.05 -9.07
N ALA A 42 -26.08 -16.96 -8.35
CA ALA A 42 -26.02 -16.99 -6.88
C ALA A 42 -24.61 -17.32 -6.34
N PHE A 43 -23.83 -18.13 -7.07
CA PHE A 43 -22.45 -18.50 -6.70
C PHE A 43 -21.36 -17.58 -7.32
N GLN A 44 -21.75 -16.62 -8.14
CA GLN A 44 -20.81 -15.79 -8.92
C GLN A 44 -19.78 -15.10 -8.03
N ASP A 45 -20.20 -14.47 -6.94
CA ASP A 45 -19.27 -13.69 -6.08
C ASP A 45 -18.33 -14.62 -5.29
N LEU A 46 -18.79 -15.79 -4.89
CA LEU A 46 -17.92 -16.79 -4.28
C LEU A 46 -16.81 -17.23 -5.26
N ALA A 47 -17.18 -17.49 -6.52
CA ALA A 47 -16.20 -17.87 -7.55
C ALA A 47 -15.20 -16.76 -7.82
N LYS A 48 -15.65 -15.49 -7.89
CA LYS A 48 -14.77 -14.32 -8.04
C LYS A 48 -13.79 -14.21 -6.87
N ASP A 49 -14.27 -14.36 -5.62
CA ASP A 49 -13.42 -14.31 -4.43
C ASP A 49 -12.32 -15.36 -4.47
N LEU A 50 -12.67 -16.59 -4.83
CA LEU A 50 -11.69 -17.69 -4.91
C LEU A 50 -10.64 -17.45 -5.99
N ILE A 51 -11.07 -17.01 -7.18
CA ILE A 51 -10.16 -16.71 -8.30
C ILE A 51 -9.23 -15.56 -7.92
N ALA A 52 -9.77 -14.48 -7.33
CA ALA A 52 -8.98 -13.35 -6.86
C ALA A 52 -7.99 -13.76 -5.77
N GLY A 53 -8.42 -14.59 -4.79
CA GLY A 53 -7.53 -15.10 -3.74
C GLY A 53 -6.39 -15.96 -4.29
N ILE A 54 -6.64 -16.80 -5.29
CA ILE A 54 -5.60 -17.57 -5.97
C ILE A 54 -4.64 -16.62 -6.71
N ALA A 55 -5.16 -15.63 -7.44
CA ALA A 55 -4.34 -14.66 -8.16
C ALA A 55 -3.42 -13.86 -7.21
N ILE A 56 -3.93 -13.35 -6.09
CA ILE A 56 -3.15 -12.65 -5.08
C ILE A 56 -1.96 -13.51 -4.60
N ILE A 57 -2.20 -14.78 -4.31
CA ILE A 57 -1.17 -15.72 -3.81
C ILE A 57 -0.17 -16.09 -4.93
N THR A 58 -0.63 -16.38 -6.13
CA THR A 58 0.26 -16.82 -7.22
C THR A 58 1.08 -15.70 -7.83
N GLU A 59 0.55 -14.48 -7.85
CA GLU A 59 1.24 -13.28 -8.33
C GLU A 59 2.06 -12.60 -7.24
N ASN A 60 1.97 -13.08 -6.00
CA ASN A 60 2.67 -12.51 -4.84
C ASN A 60 2.41 -11.01 -4.67
N GLN A 61 1.15 -10.59 -4.81
CA GLN A 61 0.79 -9.18 -4.74
C GLN A 61 1.03 -8.59 -3.34
N TYR A 62 0.79 -9.38 -2.30
CA TYR A 62 1.14 -9.13 -0.90
C TYR A 62 1.07 -10.41 -0.07
N GLU A 63 1.72 -10.40 1.09
CA GLU A 63 1.77 -11.49 2.05
C GLU A 63 1.28 -11.06 3.43
N VAL A 64 1.07 -12.03 4.33
CA VAL A 64 0.78 -11.75 5.74
C VAL A 64 1.99 -11.09 6.38
N GLY A 65 1.80 -9.92 6.98
CA GLY A 65 2.84 -9.07 7.55
C GLY A 65 3.15 -7.84 6.68
N ASP A 66 2.74 -7.80 5.41
CA ASP A 66 2.89 -6.63 4.57
C ASP A 66 1.96 -5.49 5.02
N THR A 67 2.41 -4.27 4.84
CA THR A 67 1.57 -3.08 4.99
C THR A 67 1.03 -2.68 3.64
N ILE A 68 -0.29 -2.71 3.52
CA ILE A 68 -1.00 -2.34 2.29
C ILE A 68 -2.06 -1.27 2.56
N GLU A 69 -2.43 -0.56 1.51
CA GLU A 69 -3.56 0.38 1.52
C GLU A 69 -4.60 -0.04 0.49
N VAL A 70 -5.86 -0.08 0.93
CA VAL A 70 -7.03 -0.40 0.10
C VAL A 70 -8.17 0.55 0.45
N ASP A 71 -8.67 1.30 -0.53
CA ASP A 71 -9.73 2.31 -0.35
C ASP A 71 -9.42 3.32 0.77
N GLY A 72 -8.18 3.81 0.86
CA GLY A 72 -7.76 4.76 1.87
C GLY A 72 -7.60 4.16 3.29
N PHE A 73 -7.75 2.85 3.44
CA PHE A 73 -7.48 2.15 4.70
C PHE A 73 -6.11 1.47 4.61
N MET A 74 -5.16 1.98 5.37
CA MET A 74 -3.78 1.46 5.43
C MET A 74 -3.58 0.63 6.70
N GLY A 75 -2.97 -0.55 6.55
CA GLY A 75 -2.68 -1.43 7.66
C GLY A 75 -1.88 -2.66 7.28
N GLU A 76 -1.51 -3.43 8.29
CA GLU A 76 -0.80 -4.70 8.16
C GLU A 76 -1.78 -5.82 7.79
N VAL A 77 -1.42 -6.64 6.81
CA VAL A 77 -2.15 -7.86 6.47
C VAL A 77 -1.97 -8.88 7.59
N VAL A 78 -3.01 -9.11 8.36
CA VAL A 78 -2.98 -10.08 9.48
C VAL A 78 -3.53 -11.46 9.09
N PHE A 79 -4.23 -11.53 7.98
CA PHE A 79 -4.78 -12.78 7.45
C PHE A 79 -5.01 -12.67 5.95
N LEU A 80 -4.59 -13.70 5.23
CA LEU A 80 -4.84 -13.88 3.80
C LEU A 80 -5.47 -15.27 3.59
N GLY A 81 -6.72 -15.31 3.16
CA GLY A 81 -7.45 -16.52 2.83
C GLY A 81 -7.90 -16.52 1.37
N LEU A 82 -8.46 -17.64 0.91
CA LEU A 82 -8.96 -17.75 -0.46
C LEU A 82 -10.16 -16.83 -0.76
N LYS A 83 -10.95 -16.48 0.26
CA LYS A 83 -12.14 -15.64 0.10
C LYS A 83 -11.93 -14.22 0.57
N THR A 84 -11.20 -14.02 1.68
CA THR A 84 -11.10 -12.73 2.35
C THR A 84 -9.69 -12.45 2.82
N THR A 85 -9.32 -11.17 2.80
CA THR A 85 -8.12 -10.62 3.42
C THR A 85 -8.53 -9.76 4.61
N LYS A 86 -7.74 -9.82 5.71
CA LYS A 86 -7.94 -8.97 6.90
C LYS A 86 -6.74 -8.05 7.06
N ILE A 87 -7.00 -6.76 7.16
CA ILE A 87 -5.99 -5.70 7.31
C ILE A 87 -6.25 -5.01 8.64
N ARG A 88 -5.20 -4.84 9.46
CA ARG A 88 -5.27 -4.17 10.76
C ARG A 88 -4.46 -2.88 10.74
N ASP A 89 -5.08 -1.75 11.07
CA ASP A 89 -4.41 -0.47 11.19
C ASP A 89 -3.55 -0.39 12.47
N PHE A 90 -2.77 0.68 12.57
CA PHE A 90 -1.91 0.92 13.74
C PHE A 90 -2.68 1.27 15.02
N LYS A 91 -4.00 1.57 14.93
CA LYS A 91 -4.89 1.81 16.08
C LYS A 91 -5.61 0.55 16.54
N GLY A 92 -5.44 -0.58 15.81
CA GLY A 92 -6.04 -1.87 16.11
C GLY A 92 -7.37 -2.15 15.41
N ALA A 93 -7.91 -1.22 14.59
CA ALA A 93 -9.09 -1.50 13.80
C ALA A 93 -8.76 -2.52 12.70
N THR A 94 -9.64 -3.51 12.51
CA THR A 94 -9.45 -4.54 11.48
C THR A 94 -10.52 -4.42 10.41
N LYS A 95 -10.10 -4.19 9.16
CA LYS A 95 -10.95 -4.21 7.97
C LYS A 95 -10.90 -5.61 7.36
N ILE A 96 -12.08 -6.19 7.10
CA ILE A 96 -12.23 -7.49 6.42
C ILE A 96 -12.78 -7.21 5.04
N ILE A 97 -12.07 -7.64 4.01
CA ILE A 97 -12.39 -7.36 2.61
C ILE A 97 -12.48 -8.67 1.86
N SER A 98 -13.51 -8.84 1.02
CA SER A 98 -13.58 -9.94 0.04
C SER A 98 -12.50 -9.75 -1.02
N ASN A 99 -11.83 -10.83 -1.40
CA ASN A 99 -10.67 -10.74 -2.30
C ASN A 99 -11.03 -10.13 -3.67
N HIS A 100 -12.24 -10.34 -4.20
CA HIS A 100 -12.66 -9.74 -5.45
C HIS A 100 -12.83 -8.21 -5.40
N ASN A 101 -12.88 -7.62 -4.19
CA ASN A 101 -12.94 -6.16 -3.99
C ASN A 101 -11.54 -5.54 -3.76
N MET A 102 -10.47 -6.31 -3.97
CA MET A 102 -9.08 -5.85 -3.83
C MET A 102 -8.51 -5.35 -5.16
N ASP A 103 -9.25 -4.46 -5.85
CA ASP A 103 -8.91 -4.05 -7.22
C ASP A 103 -7.70 -3.12 -7.32
N LYS A 104 -7.49 -2.27 -6.31
CA LYS A 104 -6.42 -1.26 -6.30
C LYS A 104 -5.71 -1.30 -4.96
N ILE A 105 -4.54 -1.91 -4.96
CA ILE A 105 -3.72 -2.10 -3.77
C ILE A 105 -2.45 -1.30 -3.91
N ILE A 106 -2.08 -0.55 -2.86
CA ILE A 106 -0.75 0.02 -2.73
C ILE A 106 -0.03 -0.83 -1.68
N ASN A 107 1.05 -1.50 -2.07
CA ASN A 107 1.87 -2.27 -1.15
C ASN A 107 3.12 -1.46 -0.77
N TYR A 108 3.25 -1.13 0.51
CA TYR A 108 4.36 -0.34 1.06
C TYR A 108 5.53 -1.20 1.56
N SER A 109 5.41 -2.54 1.49
CA SER A 109 6.42 -3.47 2.01
C SER A 109 7.29 -4.11 0.93
N LEU A 110 6.91 -4.01 -0.35
CA LEU A 110 7.64 -4.64 -1.47
C LEU A 110 9.03 -4.05 -1.72
N HIS A 111 9.22 -2.76 -1.45
CA HIS A 111 10.45 -2.03 -1.74
C HIS A 111 10.88 -1.18 -0.55
N ASP A 112 12.16 -0.86 -0.53
CA ASP A 112 12.70 0.09 0.43
C ASP A 112 11.94 1.42 0.36
N SER A 113 11.69 2.00 1.54
CA SER A 113 11.06 3.30 1.67
C SER A 113 12.12 4.40 1.62
N LEU A 114 11.71 5.62 1.30
CA LEU A 114 12.58 6.79 1.33
C LEU A 114 12.10 7.75 2.41
N ALA A 115 12.93 7.99 3.41
CA ALA A 115 12.72 9.07 4.36
C ALA A 115 13.01 10.41 3.67
N LEU A 116 12.07 11.36 3.77
CA LEU A 116 12.18 12.70 3.19
C LEU A 116 12.04 13.72 4.32
N ILE A 117 13.07 14.56 4.49
CA ILE A 117 13.07 15.59 5.52
C ILE A 117 13.31 16.93 4.86
N ASP A 118 12.34 17.82 4.99
CA ASP A 118 12.48 19.22 4.67
C ASP A 118 12.73 19.98 5.97
N ILE A 119 13.81 20.75 6.02
CA ILE A 119 14.21 21.59 7.16
C ILE A 119 14.43 23.03 6.72
N GLY A 120 13.81 23.97 7.43
CA GLY A 120 13.95 25.39 7.17
C GLY A 120 15.10 26.02 7.94
N ALA A 121 15.91 26.83 7.26
CA ALA A 121 16.88 27.72 7.88
C ALA A 121 16.53 29.18 7.56
N SER A 122 16.93 30.11 8.46
CA SER A 122 16.67 31.51 8.26
C SER A 122 17.42 32.09 7.05
N TYR A 123 16.82 33.02 6.33
CA TYR A 123 17.47 33.79 5.26
C TYR A 123 18.70 34.55 5.72
N ASN A 124 18.89 34.74 7.04
CA ASN A 124 20.07 35.37 7.60
C ASN A 124 21.32 34.50 7.58
N ASN A 125 21.17 33.21 7.40
CA ASN A 125 22.28 32.26 7.26
C ASN A 125 22.62 32.10 5.78
N THR A 126 23.91 31.99 5.45
CA THR A 126 24.31 31.72 4.07
C THR A 126 24.03 30.25 3.72
N PRO A 127 23.66 29.95 2.47
CA PRO A 127 23.45 28.56 2.04
C PRO A 127 24.67 27.67 2.31
N GLU A 128 25.86 28.18 2.09
CA GLU A 128 27.13 27.45 2.25
C GLU A 128 27.34 27.04 3.71
N GLU A 129 27.00 27.92 4.68
CA GLU A 129 27.09 27.58 6.10
C GLU A 129 26.12 26.48 6.50
N VAL A 130 24.87 26.59 6.03
CA VAL A 130 23.82 25.59 6.33
C VAL A 130 24.17 24.24 5.71
N GLU A 131 24.54 24.23 4.43
CA GLU A 131 24.90 22.99 3.71
C GLU A 131 26.12 22.31 4.33
N LYS A 132 27.14 23.09 4.73
CA LYS A 132 28.32 22.55 5.42
C LYS A 132 27.94 21.83 6.72
N VAL A 133 27.11 22.45 7.56
CA VAL A 133 26.68 21.85 8.83
C VAL A 133 25.86 20.57 8.58
N LEU A 134 24.95 20.60 7.59
CA LEU A 134 24.17 19.43 7.22
C LEU A 134 25.04 18.30 6.66
N GLN A 135 26.04 18.62 5.84
CA GLN A 135 26.95 17.63 5.26
C GLN A 135 27.86 16.99 6.33
N GLU A 136 28.37 17.77 7.28
CA GLU A 136 29.14 17.29 8.42
C GLU A 136 28.27 16.36 9.30
N LEU A 137 27.04 16.73 9.57
CA LEU A 137 26.08 15.92 10.30
C LEU A 137 25.83 14.59 9.57
N ILE A 138 25.48 14.63 8.29
CA ILE A 138 25.20 13.44 7.47
C ILE A 138 26.39 12.50 7.48
N THR A 139 27.60 13.00 7.28
CA THR A 139 28.85 12.21 7.33
C THR A 139 29.00 11.52 8.67
N SER A 140 28.64 12.20 9.77
CA SER A 140 28.71 11.64 11.12
C SER A 140 27.66 10.56 11.42
N LEU A 141 26.51 10.61 10.72
CA LEU A 141 25.36 9.73 10.93
C LEU A 141 25.32 8.54 9.98
N ASN A 142 25.98 8.62 8.82
CA ASN A 142 26.01 7.52 7.86
C ASN A 142 26.52 6.23 8.53
N GLY A 143 25.75 5.13 8.32
CA GLY A 143 25.99 3.83 8.89
C GLY A 143 25.67 3.69 10.40
N LYS A 144 25.16 4.74 11.08
CA LYS A 144 24.86 4.70 12.51
C LYS A 144 23.36 4.68 12.83
N ILE A 145 22.52 5.11 11.89
CA ILE A 145 21.07 5.13 12.10
C ILE A 145 20.49 3.75 11.76
N PRO A 146 19.76 3.12 12.69
CA PRO A 146 19.12 1.84 12.43
C PRO A 146 18.10 1.95 11.32
N ASN A 147 17.95 0.87 10.53
CA ASN A 147 17.01 0.75 9.42
C ASN A 147 17.26 1.65 8.21
N VAL A 148 18.36 2.39 8.16
CA VAL A 148 18.84 3.05 6.94
C VAL A 148 19.59 2.01 6.12
N THR A 149 19.23 1.86 4.82
CA THR A 149 19.77 0.83 3.92
C THR A 149 20.82 1.37 2.96
N GLY A 150 20.96 2.70 2.85
CA GLY A 150 21.93 3.35 1.97
C GLY A 150 22.47 4.64 2.57
N ASP A 151 23.09 5.46 1.73
CA ASP A 151 23.65 6.73 2.18
C ASP A 151 22.57 7.81 2.36
N ILE A 152 22.69 8.55 3.46
CA ILE A 152 21.90 9.76 3.70
C ILE A 152 22.47 10.83 2.78
N GLN A 153 21.62 11.53 2.05
CA GLN A 153 22.02 12.53 1.06
C GLN A 153 21.35 13.88 1.31
N LEU A 154 22.14 14.94 1.22
CA LEU A 154 21.64 16.31 1.13
C LEU A 154 21.38 16.62 -0.34
N LEU A 155 20.13 16.88 -0.71
CA LEU A 155 19.76 17.28 -2.07
C LEU A 155 19.94 18.80 -2.33
N GLY A 156 20.18 19.58 -1.26
CA GLY A 156 20.30 21.04 -1.32
C GLY A 156 18.98 21.76 -1.07
N ILE A 157 18.88 22.99 -1.58
CA ILE A 157 17.70 23.83 -1.42
C ILE A 157 16.56 23.28 -2.25
N ASN A 158 15.47 22.92 -1.57
CA ASN A 158 14.26 22.41 -2.19
C ASN A 158 13.25 23.52 -2.51
N LYS A 159 13.18 24.56 -1.63
CA LYS A 159 12.23 25.64 -1.79
C LYS A 159 12.69 26.89 -1.06
N LEU A 160 12.39 28.04 -1.64
CA LEU A 160 12.46 29.34 -0.98
C LEU A 160 11.07 29.67 -0.44
N GLY A 161 10.87 29.41 0.87
CA GLY A 161 9.60 29.62 1.55
C GLY A 161 9.39 31.05 2.01
N ALA A 162 8.19 31.37 2.50
CA ALA A 162 7.85 32.74 2.95
C ALA A 162 8.71 33.24 4.15
N SER A 163 9.21 32.30 4.97
CA SER A 163 9.99 32.68 6.19
C SER A 163 11.29 31.88 6.31
N ALA A 164 11.56 30.92 5.45
CA ALA A 164 12.71 30.04 5.53
C ALA A 164 13.18 29.58 4.14
N VAL A 165 14.47 29.28 4.05
CA VAL A 165 15.05 28.49 2.96
C VAL A 165 14.94 27.01 3.36
N GLU A 166 14.22 26.20 2.58
CA GLU A 166 13.95 24.79 2.87
C GLU A 166 15.00 23.90 2.19
N TYR A 167 15.70 23.11 2.98
CA TYR A 167 16.69 22.12 2.51
C TYR A 167 16.11 20.73 2.59
N ARG A 168 16.36 19.89 1.58
CA ARG A 168 15.89 18.52 1.54
C ARG A 168 17.00 17.51 1.77
N ILE A 169 16.73 16.59 2.70
CA ILE A 169 17.58 15.44 3.02
C ILE A 169 16.79 14.18 2.74
N THR A 170 17.45 13.19 2.17
CA THR A 170 16.86 11.89 1.88
C THR A 170 17.67 10.77 2.52
N ALA A 171 17.00 9.71 2.95
CA ALA A 171 17.63 8.50 3.47
C ALA A 171 16.85 7.26 3.03
N PRO A 172 17.46 6.35 2.26
CA PRO A 172 16.84 5.06 1.96
C PRO A 172 16.69 4.24 3.24
N THR A 173 15.54 3.63 3.43
CA THR A 173 15.22 2.89 4.65
C THR A 173 14.56 1.57 4.33
N LYS A 174 14.63 0.62 5.26
CA LYS A 174 13.79 -0.57 5.18
C LYS A 174 12.32 -0.20 5.03
N PRO A 175 11.49 -1.07 4.42
CA PRO A 175 10.07 -0.83 4.26
C PRO A 175 9.42 -0.33 5.54
N MET A 176 8.58 0.69 5.45
CA MET A 176 7.83 1.32 6.54
C MET A 176 8.65 1.93 7.69
N GLN A 177 10.00 1.95 7.61
CA GLN A 177 10.86 2.52 8.66
C GLN A 177 11.18 4.01 8.46
N HIS A 178 10.77 4.61 7.33
CA HIS A 178 11.03 6.01 7.02
C HIS A 178 10.51 6.97 8.11
N TYR A 179 9.33 6.73 8.68
CA TYR A 179 8.80 7.55 9.78
C TYR A 179 9.70 7.57 11.04
N ALA A 180 10.29 6.40 11.37
CA ALA A 180 11.20 6.30 12.51
C ALA A 180 12.51 7.03 12.24
N VAL A 181 13.08 6.83 11.06
CA VAL A 181 14.31 7.48 10.60
C VAL A 181 14.14 8.99 10.50
N GLU A 182 13.03 9.47 9.95
CA GLU A 182 12.72 10.90 9.89
C GLU A 182 12.69 11.58 11.26
N ARG A 183 12.09 10.93 12.27
CA ARG A 183 12.09 11.45 13.64
C ARG A 183 13.49 11.56 14.23
N ILE A 184 14.34 10.57 13.99
CA ILE A 184 15.74 10.58 14.43
C ILE A 184 16.49 11.71 13.72
N LEU A 185 16.40 11.80 12.41
CA LEU A 185 17.08 12.82 11.61
C LEU A 185 16.64 14.24 11.99
N ARG A 186 15.33 14.48 12.16
CA ARG A 186 14.84 15.80 12.62
C ARG A 186 15.42 16.22 13.96
N LYS A 187 15.57 15.26 14.90
CA LYS A 187 16.19 15.52 16.19
C LYS A 187 17.68 15.86 16.05
N GLU A 188 18.41 15.08 15.26
CA GLU A 188 19.86 15.30 15.08
C GLU A 188 20.14 16.60 14.31
N ILE A 189 19.31 16.93 13.30
CA ILE A 189 19.39 18.21 12.57
C ILE A 189 19.16 19.39 13.53
N LYS A 190 18.13 19.30 14.38
CA LYS A 190 17.86 20.36 15.37
C LYS A 190 19.05 20.56 16.32
N ASN A 191 19.63 19.47 16.81
CA ASN A 191 20.81 19.51 17.68
C ASN A 191 22.03 20.14 16.96
N ALA A 192 22.25 19.81 15.69
CA ALA A 192 23.35 20.35 14.88
C ALA A 192 23.16 21.85 14.63
N PHE A 193 21.95 22.29 14.29
CA PHE A 193 21.62 23.69 14.06
C PHE A 193 21.81 24.53 15.34
N ASP A 194 21.38 24.00 16.50
CA ASP A 194 21.58 24.69 17.78
C ASP A 194 23.08 24.89 18.11
N LYS A 195 23.89 23.85 17.89
CA LYS A 195 25.35 23.93 18.10
C LYS A 195 26.03 24.93 17.14
N ALA A 196 25.60 24.94 15.89
CA ALA A 196 26.12 25.84 14.85
C ALA A 196 25.52 27.26 14.90
N LYS A 197 24.54 27.50 15.80
CA LYS A 197 23.78 28.75 15.88
C LYS A 197 23.01 29.10 14.60
N ILE A 198 22.63 28.10 13.84
CA ILE A 198 21.72 28.23 12.68
C ILE A 198 20.31 28.37 13.21
N ASN A 199 19.63 29.47 12.84
CA ASN A 199 18.29 29.76 13.30
C ASN A 199 17.24 29.06 12.43
N ILE A 200 16.32 28.29 13.05
CA ILE A 200 15.08 27.86 12.44
C ILE A 200 14.05 28.95 12.66
N PRO A 201 13.65 29.70 11.63
CA PRO A 201 12.85 30.89 11.82
C PRO A 201 11.42 30.56 12.25
N TYR A 202 10.87 31.42 13.12
CA TYR A 202 9.43 31.51 13.30
C TYR A 202 8.77 32.15 12.07
N PRO A 203 7.44 32.03 11.89
CA PRO A 203 6.76 32.79 10.85
C PRO A 203 7.09 34.27 10.92
N GLN A 204 7.58 34.83 9.83
CA GLN A 204 7.96 36.26 9.73
C GLN A 204 6.80 37.03 9.11
N VAL A 205 6.47 38.19 9.70
CA VAL A 205 5.46 39.09 9.17
C VAL A 205 6.09 40.49 9.09
N GLU A 206 6.10 41.06 7.89
CA GLU A 206 6.53 42.45 7.70
C GLU A 206 5.32 43.37 7.84
N VAL A 207 5.37 44.29 8.81
CA VAL A 207 4.30 45.24 9.08
C VAL A 207 4.68 46.59 8.51
N HIS A 208 4.04 47.01 7.43
CA HIS A 208 4.15 48.35 6.90
C HIS A 208 3.15 49.28 7.60
N ASN A 209 3.64 50.18 8.49
CA ASN A 209 2.81 51.25 9.02
C ASN A 209 2.65 52.31 7.93
N GLY A 210 1.50 52.31 7.26
CA GLY A 210 1.15 53.39 6.33
C GLY A 210 1.20 54.72 7.03
N LYS A 211 1.91 55.70 6.44
CA LYS A 211 1.82 57.09 6.79
C LYS A 211 0.57 57.72 6.25
#